data_3039d3d2c7dcb5fdf9e26fce431754b3
#
_entry.id   3039d3d2c7dcb5fdf9e26fce431754b3
#
_cell.length_a   1.000
_cell.length_b   1.000
_cell.length_c   1.000
_cell.angle_alpha   90.00
_cell.angle_beta   90.00
_cell.angle_gamma   90.00
#
_symmetry.space_group_name_H-M   'P 1'
#
loop_
_entity.id
_entity.type
_entity.pdbx_description
1 polymer ?
#
loop_
_entity_poly.entity_id
_entity_poly.type
_entity_poly.pdbx_seq_one_letter_code
_entity_poly.pdbx_strand_id
1 'polypeptide(L)'
;MPIDDRRVTLKDIAEKTGFTVNTVSQALRGSPKLREETKAAIRAAAKELGYVHNALAGSLRSGSSRTIAIIVGDTSNLRFSIQLHAFELAFRTLGYQVIVMNTDETAQYELDAVKNAVRSSVDGVLLCPCQKSRAAIDLLESCRTPYVLFGRCYDDLPAVIWDDERGGYLAGQQLAQAGCRHILMLNVPDSISSARERESGFRRALSEAELTPHLLRTAPGGADLEPALGRYLDRYGCPDGIFAFSDLLALDAACCLQGRGIRIPQDVRLIGFDDILSHIRLPFPLSSVSADKTLETSLAVDRLLACIRGEAPQQTLIRIPVHLELRESSL
;
A
#
# COMPACT_ATOMS: atom_id res chain seq x y z
N MET A 1 -21.13 43.60 -0.99
CA MET A 1 -22.21 42.64 -0.73
C MET A 1 -21.65 41.56 0.21
N PRO A 2 -22.29 41.26 1.33
CA PRO A 2 -21.83 40.12 2.15
C PRO A 2 -22.00 38.86 1.32
N ILE A 3 -20.92 38.10 1.17
CA ILE A 3 -20.94 36.76 0.61
C ILE A 3 -21.74 35.95 1.63
N ASP A 4 -22.93 35.47 1.23
CA ASP A 4 -23.70 34.51 2.03
C ASP A 4 -22.87 33.23 2.08
N ASP A 5 -22.19 33.00 3.22
CA ASP A 5 -21.25 31.89 3.45
C ASP A 5 -22.00 30.54 3.62
N ARG A 6 -23.28 30.51 3.27
CA ARG A 6 -24.14 29.34 3.37
C ARG A 6 -23.98 28.44 2.15
N ARG A 7 -23.60 27.17 2.40
CA ARG A 7 -23.48 26.14 1.35
C ARG A 7 -24.82 25.96 0.62
N VAL A 8 -24.81 26.08 -0.71
CA VAL A 8 -26.01 25.90 -1.55
C VAL A 8 -26.59 24.50 -1.36
N THR A 9 -27.89 24.42 -1.21
CA THR A 9 -28.65 23.19 -0.94
C THR A 9 -29.58 22.84 -2.10
N LEU A 10 -30.14 21.59 -2.08
CA LEU A 10 -31.18 21.18 -3.03
C LEU A 10 -32.40 22.08 -2.97
N LYS A 11 -32.68 22.72 -1.82
CA LYS A 11 -33.79 23.63 -1.64
C LYS A 11 -33.58 24.93 -2.44
N ASP A 12 -32.36 25.45 -2.45
CA ASP A 12 -32.04 26.68 -3.20
C ASP A 12 -32.18 26.44 -4.71
N ILE A 13 -31.84 25.25 -5.22
CA ILE A 13 -32.08 24.89 -6.62
C ILE A 13 -33.59 24.76 -6.91
N ALA A 14 -34.33 24.14 -5.98
CA ALA A 14 -35.78 24.01 -6.10
C ALA A 14 -36.49 25.37 -6.18
N GLU A 15 -36.12 26.31 -5.31
CA GLU A 15 -36.62 27.68 -5.31
C GLU A 15 -36.30 28.41 -6.61
N LYS A 16 -35.06 28.24 -7.12
CA LYS A 16 -34.65 28.90 -8.38
C LYS A 16 -35.36 28.33 -9.62
N THR A 17 -35.63 27.03 -9.63
CA THR A 17 -36.15 26.33 -10.82
C THR A 17 -37.66 26.13 -10.80
N GLY A 18 -38.33 26.36 -9.65
CA GLY A 18 -39.75 26.10 -9.46
C GLY A 18 -40.12 24.61 -9.34
N PHE A 19 -39.13 23.72 -9.30
CA PHE A 19 -39.36 22.28 -9.10
C PHE A 19 -39.33 21.91 -7.63
N THR A 20 -39.92 20.74 -7.29
CA THR A 20 -39.84 20.22 -5.93
C THR A 20 -38.40 19.72 -5.62
N VAL A 21 -38.00 19.77 -4.35
CA VAL A 21 -36.69 19.22 -3.88
C VAL A 21 -36.51 17.76 -4.34
N ASN A 22 -37.59 16.98 -4.37
CA ASN A 22 -37.52 15.57 -4.84
C ASN A 22 -37.24 15.50 -6.35
N THR A 23 -37.87 16.36 -7.16
CA THR A 23 -37.62 16.45 -8.61
C THR A 23 -36.18 16.86 -8.87
N VAL A 24 -35.68 17.89 -8.16
CA VAL A 24 -34.27 18.32 -8.24
C VAL A 24 -33.33 17.19 -7.91
N SER A 25 -33.56 16.47 -6.80
CA SER A 25 -32.73 15.33 -6.38
C SER A 25 -32.76 14.19 -7.42
N GLN A 26 -33.90 13.91 -8.04
CA GLN A 26 -34.01 12.88 -9.10
C GLN A 26 -33.30 13.34 -10.39
N ALA A 27 -33.42 14.61 -10.78
CA ALA A 27 -32.76 15.13 -11.97
C ALA A 27 -31.24 15.10 -11.87
N LEU A 28 -30.68 15.50 -10.72
CA LEU A 28 -29.25 15.49 -10.48
C LEU A 28 -28.67 14.07 -10.45
N ARG A 29 -29.47 13.08 -10.06
CA ARG A 29 -29.11 11.64 -10.12
C ARG A 29 -29.33 10.98 -11.48
N GLY A 30 -29.80 11.73 -12.48
CA GLY A 30 -30.01 11.20 -13.83
C GLY A 30 -31.22 10.28 -14.00
N SER A 31 -32.21 10.33 -13.09
CA SER A 31 -33.39 9.45 -13.13
C SER A 31 -34.02 9.36 -14.52
N PRO A 32 -34.28 8.16 -15.07
CA PRO A 32 -34.94 8.00 -16.36
C PRO A 32 -36.40 8.46 -16.36
N LYS A 33 -36.98 8.68 -15.19
CA LYS A 33 -38.40 9.13 -15.04
C LYS A 33 -38.63 10.60 -15.39
N LEU A 34 -37.57 11.39 -15.53
CA LEU A 34 -37.65 12.82 -15.85
C LEU A 34 -37.24 13.06 -17.30
N ARG A 35 -37.93 14.04 -17.93
CA ARG A 35 -37.61 14.49 -19.27
C ARG A 35 -36.22 15.15 -19.31
N GLU A 36 -35.51 15.04 -20.43
CA GLU A 36 -34.14 15.59 -20.56
C GLU A 36 -34.13 17.13 -20.41
N GLU A 37 -35.15 17.81 -20.89
CA GLU A 37 -35.30 19.28 -20.71
C GLU A 37 -35.33 19.67 -19.23
N THR A 38 -36.08 18.93 -18.40
CA THR A 38 -36.14 19.18 -16.95
C THR A 38 -34.79 18.90 -16.27
N LYS A 39 -34.12 17.83 -16.67
CA LYS A 39 -32.77 17.55 -16.16
C LYS A 39 -31.78 18.62 -16.54
N ALA A 40 -31.83 19.11 -17.79
CA ALA A 40 -30.93 20.15 -18.30
C ALA A 40 -31.14 21.47 -17.54
N ALA A 41 -32.38 21.90 -17.33
CA ALA A 41 -32.70 23.10 -16.59
C ALA A 41 -32.19 23.04 -15.13
N ILE A 42 -32.42 21.93 -14.45
CA ILE A 42 -31.97 21.73 -13.07
C ILE A 42 -30.43 21.67 -12.97
N ARG A 43 -29.74 20.99 -13.91
CA ARG A 43 -28.29 20.98 -13.97
C ARG A 43 -27.67 22.34 -14.23
N ALA A 44 -28.30 23.15 -15.10
CA ALA A 44 -27.87 24.52 -15.37
C ALA A 44 -28.00 25.40 -14.13
N ALA A 45 -29.12 25.34 -13.43
CA ALA A 45 -29.33 26.09 -12.19
C ALA A 45 -28.37 25.63 -11.06
N ALA A 46 -28.13 24.35 -10.94
CA ALA A 46 -27.15 23.81 -9.98
C ALA A 46 -25.73 24.32 -10.25
N LYS A 47 -25.31 24.34 -11.52
CA LYS A 47 -24.01 24.87 -11.95
C LYS A 47 -23.89 26.37 -11.67
N GLU A 48 -24.93 27.15 -12.00
CA GLU A 48 -24.96 28.61 -11.79
C GLU A 48 -24.90 28.99 -10.31
N LEU A 49 -25.58 28.22 -9.44
CA LEU A 49 -25.55 28.41 -7.99
C LEU A 49 -24.25 27.86 -7.33
N GLY A 50 -23.40 27.18 -8.06
CA GLY A 50 -22.22 26.52 -7.48
C GLY A 50 -22.57 25.34 -6.56
N TYR A 51 -23.70 24.67 -6.82
CA TYR A 51 -24.12 23.53 -6.01
C TYR A 51 -23.13 22.34 -6.18
N VAL A 52 -22.57 21.90 -5.07
CA VAL A 52 -21.78 20.67 -4.99
C VAL A 52 -22.64 19.62 -4.28
N HIS A 53 -22.83 18.47 -4.95
CA HIS A 53 -23.65 17.39 -4.40
C HIS A 53 -23.09 16.92 -3.04
N ASN A 54 -23.94 16.94 -2.02
CA ASN A 54 -23.59 16.43 -0.71
C ASN A 54 -23.69 14.89 -0.73
N ALA A 55 -22.54 14.23 -0.85
CA ALA A 55 -22.44 12.77 -0.88
C ALA A 55 -23.02 12.12 0.39
N LEU A 56 -22.91 12.78 1.56
CA LEU A 56 -23.43 12.28 2.84
C LEU A 56 -24.96 12.12 2.82
N ALA A 57 -25.70 13.04 2.20
CA ALA A 57 -27.15 12.91 2.07
C ALA A 57 -27.57 11.82 1.06
N GLY A 58 -26.68 11.49 0.14
CA GLY A 58 -26.84 10.38 -0.82
C GLY A 58 -26.57 9.02 -0.19
N SER A 59 -25.50 8.89 0.59
CA SER A 59 -25.06 7.66 1.22
C SER A 59 -26.06 7.10 2.24
N LEU A 60 -26.68 7.97 3.05
CA LEU A 60 -27.75 7.56 3.98
C LEU A 60 -28.96 6.89 3.30
N ARG A 61 -29.17 7.17 2.02
CA ARG A 61 -30.29 6.61 1.26
C ARG A 61 -29.92 5.42 0.39
N SER A 62 -28.69 5.38 -0.11
CA SER A 62 -28.15 4.28 -0.94
C SER A 62 -27.50 3.17 -0.12
N GLY A 63 -27.16 3.42 1.13
CA GLY A 63 -26.38 2.52 1.97
C GLY A 63 -24.90 2.39 1.56
N SER A 64 -24.41 3.25 0.63
CA SER A 64 -23.02 3.26 0.14
C SER A 64 -22.51 4.69 0.09
N SER A 65 -21.33 4.92 0.65
CA SER A 65 -20.64 6.21 0.62
C SER A 65 -19.82 6.41 -0.66
N ARG A 66 -19.61 5.35 -1.44
CA ARG A 66 -18.66 5.34 -2.56
C ARG A 66 -17.27 5.81 -2.17
N THR A 67 -16.86 5.48 -0.96
CA THR A 67 -15.57 5.84 -0.39
C THR A 67 -14.85 4.61 0.11
N ILE A 68 -13.58 4.47 -0.27
CA ILE A 68 -12.67 3.43 0.21
C ILE A 68 -11.59 4.10 1.06
N ALA A 69 -11.26 3.52 2.21
CA ALA A 69 -10.07 3.90 2.97
C ALA A 69 -8.90 3.00 2.58
N ILE A 70 -7.73 3.60 2.37
CA ILE A 70 -6.46 2.89 2.20
C ILE A 70 -5.55 3.33 3.34
N ILE A 71 -5.15 2.35 4.17
CA ILE A 71 -4.37 2.59 5.38
C ILE A 71 -3.01 1.94 5.20
N VAL A 72 -1.94 2.72 5.32
CA VAL A 72 -0.55 2.29 5.10
C VAL A 72 0.36 2.72 6.24
N GLY A 73 1.50 2.06 6.36
CA GLY A 73 2.49 2.35 7.39
C GLY A 73 3.17 3.70 7.21
N ASP A 74 3.61 4.01 5.98
CA ASP A 74 4.37 5.22 5.69
C ASP A 74 4.13 5.68 4.23
N THR A 75 3.41 6.77 4.07
CA THR A 75 3.12 7.36 2.75
C THR A 75 4.35 7.98 2.07
N SER A 76 5.43 8.25 2.79
CA SER A 76 6.69 8.73 2.22
C SER A 76 7.50 7.60 1.59
N ASN A 77 7.22 6.35 1.94
CA ASN A 77 7.84 5.19 1.33
C ASN A 77 7.34 5.02 -0.11
N LEU A 78 8.27 5.06 -1.07
CA LEU A 78 7.97 4.98 -2.51
C LEU A 78 7.18 3.71 -2.89
N ARG A 79 7.42 2.58 -2.22
CA ARG A 79 6.64 1.35 -2.44
C ARG A 79 5.15 1.60 -2.20
N PHE A 80 4.81 2.25 -1.07
CA PHE A 80 3.42 2.57 -0.77
C PHE A 80 2.88 3.68 -1.68
N SER A 81 3.66 4.72 -1.98
CA SER A 81 3.22 5.81 -2.88
C SER A 81 2.86 5.29 -4.28
N ILE A 82 3.66 4.40 -4.85
CA ILE A 82 3.40 3.73 -6.14
C ILE A 82 2.11 2.92 -6.07
N GLN A 83 1.93 2.13 -5.02
CA GLN A 83 0.74 1.29 -4.85
C GLN A 83 -0.53 2.10 -4.59
N LEU A 84 -0.44 3.17 -3.79
CA LEU A 84 -1.55 4.09 -3.53
C LEU A 84 -2.05 4.76 -4.82
N HIS A 85 -1.14 5.19 -5.69
CA HIS A 85 -1.50 5.74 -6.99
C HIS A 85 -2.26 4.71 -7.85
N ALA A 86 -1.79 3.47 -7.90
CA ALA A 86 -2.44 2.41 -8.65
C ALA A 86 -3.85 2.08 -8.11
N PHE A 87 -4.00 1.99 -6.79
CA PHE A 87 -5.31 1.78 -6.15
C PHE A 87 -6.26 2.94 -6.40
N GLU A 88 -5.79 4.20 -6.23
CA GLU A 88 -6.61 5.39 -6.47
C GLU A 88 -7.15 5.40 -7.90
N LEU A 89 -6.29 5.15 -8.89
CA LEU A 89 -6.69 5.09 -10.29
C LEU A 89 -7.75 4.00 -10.54
N ALA A 90 -7.54 2.80 -9.98
CA ALA A 90 -8.48 1.68 -10.12
C ALA A 90 -9.84 2.01 -9.48
N PHE A 91 -9.88 2.50 -8.24
CA PHE A 91 -11.13 2.85 -7.57
C PHE A 91 -11.84 4.04 -8.22
N ARG A 92 -11.13 5.03 -8.72
CA ARG A 92 -11.69 6.16 -9.45
C ARG A 92 -12.43 5.73 -10.71
N THR A 93 -11.89 4.76 -11.48
CA THR A 93 -12.58 4.22 -12.67
C THR A 93 -13.88 3.50 -12.31
N LEU A 94 -13.99 3.00 -11.09
CA LEU A 94 -15.17 2.33 -10.54
C LEU A 94 -16.14 3.30 -9.83
N GLY A 95 -15.83 4.60 -9.84
CA GLY A 95 -16.66 5.65 -9.23
C GLY A 95 -16.55 5.74 -7.70
N TYR A 96 -15.46 5.23 -7.12
CA TYR A 96 -15.13 5.40 -5.71
C TYR A 96 -14.18 6.57 -5.49
N GLN A 97 -14.31 7.21 -4.35
CA GLN A 97 -13.31 8.11 -3.79
C GLN A 97 -12.38 7.33 -2.87
N VAL A 98 -11.12 7.76 -2.77
CA VAL A 98 -10.15 7.15 -1.88
C VAL A 98 -9.75 8.15 -0.79
N ILE A 99 -9.72 7.68 0.46
CA ILE A 99 -9.13 8.38 1.60
C ILE A 99 -7.88 7.61 2.00
N VAL A 100 -6.74 8.28 2.01
CA VAL A 100 -5.47 7.70 2.45
C VAL A 100 -5.20 8.09 3.90
N MET A 101 -4.81 7.11 4.72
CA MET A 101 -4.44 7.31 6.12
C MET A 101 -3.08 6.69 6.40
N ASN A 102 -2.22 7.45 7.11
CA ASN A 102 -0.88 7.03 7.50
C ASN A 102 -0.87 6.57 8.96
N THR A 103 -0.11 5.51 9.27
CA THR A 103 -0.04 4.94 10.64
C THR A 103 1.31 5.10 11.31
N ASP A 104 2.33 5.56 10.59
CA ASP A 104 3.72 5.66 11.05
C ASP A 104 4.21 4.35 11.71
N GLU A 105 3.74 3.20 11.18
CA GLU A 105 4.02 1.86 11.74
C GLU A 105 3.67 1.75 13.23
N THR A 106 2.63 2.48 13.69
CA THR A 106 2.24 2.55 15.10
C THR A 106 0.85 1.97 15.30
N ALA A 107 0.71 0.99 16.22
CA ALA A 107 -0.57 0.31 16.47
C ALA A 107 -1.69 1.29 16.91
N GLN A 108 -1.35 2.35 17.67
CA GLN A 108 -2.34 3.34 18.08
C GLN A 108 -2.86 4.15 16.88
N TYR A 109 -1.97 4.60 15.98
CA TYR A 109 -2.38 5.35 14.79
C TYR A 109 -3.13 4.46 13.80
N GLU A 110 -2.78 3.17 13.70
CA GLU A 110 -3.55 2.20 12.90
C GLU A 110 -4.98 2.07 13.43
N LEU A 111 -5.14 1.90 14.75
CA LEU A 111 -6.47 1.84 15.37
C LEU A 111 -7.26 3.14 15.17
N ASP A 112 -6.61 4.30 15.28
CA ASP A 112 -7.28 5.58 15.09
C ASP A 112 -7.64 5.84 13.63
N ALA A 113 -6.81 5.40 12.68
CA ALA A 113 -7.12 5.42 11.25
C ALA A 113 -8.36 4.56 10.94
N VAL A 114 -8.43 3.35 11.48
CA VAL A 114 -9.61 2.47 11.32
C VAL A 114 -10.85 3.09 11.97
N LYS A 115 -10.76 3.66 13.17
CA LYS A 115 -11.88 4.39 13.79
C LYS A 115 -12.40 5.53 12.90
N ASN A 116 -11.48 6.27 12.28
CA ASN A 116 -11.85 7.37 11.39
C ASN A 116 -12.49 6.86 10.10
N ALA A 117 -12.01 5.76 9.52
CA ALA A 117 -12.62 5.10 8.37
C ALA A 117 -14.06 4.66 8.68
N VAL A 118 -14.26 3.97 9.81
CA VAL A 118 -15.59 3.53 10.26
C VAL A 118 -16.53 4.71 10.50
N ARG A 119 -16.07 5.76 11.19
CA ARG A 119 -16.86 7.00 11.42
C ARG A 119 -17.23 7.71 10.13
N SER A 120 -16.37 7.64 9.12
CA SER A 120 -16.62 8.20 7.79
C SER A 120 -17.54 7.31 6.95
N SER A 121 -18.01 6.18 7.50
CA SER A 121 -18.89 5.23 6.81
C SER A 121 -18.34 4.79 5.46
N VAL A 122 -17.03 4.50 5.38
CA VAL A 122 -16.41 3.97 4.16
C VAL A 122 -17.04 2.63 3.79
N ASP A 123 -17.14 2.34 2.49
CA ASP A 123 -17.71 1.08 2.01
C ASP A 123 -16.75 -0.10 2.24
N GLY A 124 -15.44 0.19 2.31
CA GLY A 124 -14.43 -0.82 2.57
C GLY A 124 -13.05 -0.24 2.86
N VAL A 125 -12.15 -1.09 3.34
CA VAL A 125 -10.79 -0.73 3.77
C VAL A 125 -9.76 -1.64 3.09
N LEU A 126 -8.74 -1.06 2.45
CA LEU A 126 -7.48 -1.72 2.15
C LEU A 126 -6.49 -1.38 3.28
N LEU A 127 -5.96 -2.37 3.96
CA LEU A 127 -5.07 -2.18 5.11
C LEU A 127 -3.74 -2.91 4.90
N CYS A 128 -2.63 -2.17 4.94
CA CYS A 128 -1.31 -2.76 5.19
C CYS A 128 -1.04 -2.72 6.70
N PRO A 129 -1.20 -3.83 7.42
CA PRO A 129 -1.18 -3.82 8.88
C PRO A 129 0.22 -3.59 9.43
N CYS A 130 0.35 -2.82 10.51
CA CYS A 130 1.61 -2.65 11.24
C CYS A 130 2.04 -3.89 12.03
N GLN A 131 1.10 -4.82 12.27
CA GLN A 131 1.28 -6.12 12.95
C GLN A 131 1.83 -6.05 14.38
N LYS A 132 1.60 -4.94 15.05
CA LYS A 132 1.92 -4.76 16.49
C LYS A 132 0.73 -5.04 17.40
N SER A 133 -0.50 -5.08 16.83
CA SER A 133 -1.76 -5.35 17.53
C SER A 133 -2.82 -5.79 16.54
N ARG A 134 -3.80 -6.58 16.97
CA ARG A 134 -5.00 -6.91 16.15
C ARG A 134 -6.17 -5.95 16.40
N ALA A 135 -6.07 -4.99 17.31
CA ALA A 135 -7.18 -4.13 17.71
C ALA A 135 -7.86 -3.38 16.55
N ALA A 136 -7.10 -3.01 15.53
CA ALA A 136 -7.64 -2.39 14.30
C ALA A 136 -8.50 -3.37 13.50
N ILE A 137 -8.04 -4.62 13.36
CA ILE A 137 -8.78 -5.71 12.69
C ILE A 137 -10.04 -6.05 13.48
N ASP A 138 -9.93 -6.28 14.77
CA ASP A 138 -11.06 -6.60 15.66
C ASP A 138 -12.16 -5.53 15.57
N LEU A 139 -11.76 -4.26 15.42
CA LEU A 139 -12.71 -3.16 15.22
C LEU A 139 -13.41 -3.25 13.86
N LEU A 140 -12.69 -3.52 12.77
CA LEU A 140 -13.29 -3.71 11.44
C LEU A 140 -14.30 -4.85 11.45
N GLU A 141 -13.95 -5.98 12.07
CA GLU A 141 -14.83 -7.15 12.19
C GLU A 141 -16.07 -6.85 13.04
N SER A 142 -15.90 -6.22 14.22
CA SER A 142 -17.01 -5.85 15.09
C SER A 142 -18.00 -4.88 14.44
N CYS A 143 -17.48 -3.95 13.61
CA CYS A 143 -18.29 -3.00 12.85
C CYS A 143 -18.80 -3.58 11.52
N ARG A 144 -18.43 -4.82 11.17
CA ARG A 144 -18.75 -5.47 9.88
C ARG A 144 -18.31 -4.61 8.68
N THR A 145 -17.22 -3.90 8.82
CA THR A 145 -16.66 -3.10 7.72
C THR A 145 -15.85 -4.02 6.81
N PRO A 146 -16.17 -4.13 5.52
CA PRO A 146 -15.41 -4.94 4.58
C PRO A 146 -13.96 -4.49 4.51
N TYR A 147 -13.01 -5.44 4.55
CA TYR A 147 -11.59 -5.13 4.43
C TYR A 147 -10.81 -6.22 3.71
N VAL A 148 -9.68 -5.85 3.15
CA VAL A 148 -8.66 -6.74 2.61
C VAL A 148 -7.28 -6.21 3.03
N LEU A 149 -6.43 -7.12 3.47
CA LEU A 149 -5.04 -6.82 3.78
C LEU A 149 -4.20 -6.83 2.50
N PHE A 150 -3.16 -6.02 2.45
CA PHE A 150 -2.19 -6.06 1.35
C PHE A 150 -0.76 -5.83 1.85
N GLY A 151 0.22 -6.37 1.12
CA GLY A 151 1.64 -6.25 1.45
C GLY A 151 2.10 -7.00 2.70
N ARG A 152 1.19 -7.26 3.64
CA ARG A 152 1.40 -8.05 4.86
C ARG A 152 0.13 -8.82 5.18
N CYS A 153 0.24 -9.97 5.86
CA CYS A 153 -0.91 -10.80 6.18
C CYS A 153 -0.91 -11.31 7.62
N TYR A 154 -2.10 -11.67 8.05
CA TYR A 154 -2.35 -12.66 9.09
C TYR A 154 -2.90 -13.91 8.39
N ASP A 155 -2.51 -15.11 8.81
CA ASP A 155 -2.78 -16.36 8.07
C ASP A 155 -4.27 -16.68 7.90
N ASP A 156 -5.10 -16.16 8.80
CA ASP A 156 -6.54 -16.39 8.88
C ASP A 156 -7.40 -15.30 8.20
N LEU A 157 -6.78 -14.24 7.65
CA LEU A 157 -7.48 -13.05 7.15
C LEU A 157 -7.35 -12.87 5.63
N PRO A 158 -8.35 -12.21 4.99
CA PRO A 158 -8.31 -11.95 3.56
C PRO A 158 -7.14 -11.00 3.21
N ALA A 159 -6.21 -11.50 2.41
CA ALA A 159 -5.01 -10.76 2.04
C ALA A 159 -4.57 -11.01 0.59
N VAL A 160 -3.95 -9.99 0.00
CA VAL A 160 -3.21 -10.06 -1.26
C VAL A 160 -1.80 -9.57 -0.98
N ILE A 161 -0.82 -10.47 -1.10
CA ILE A 161 0.59 -10.20 -0.79
C ILE A 161 1.49 -10.73 -1.90
N TRP A 162 2.73 -10.31 -1.92
CA TRP A 162 3.74 -10.96 -2.73
C TRP A 162 4.18 -12.29 -2.11
N ASP A 163 4.77 -13.18 -2.92
CA ASP A 163 5.41 -14.39 -2.41
C ASP A 163 6.77 -14.01 -1.80
N ASP A 164 6.71 -13.45 -0.60
CA ASP A 164 7.87 -12.92 0.13
C ASP A 164 8.91 -14.00 0.42
N GLU A 165 8.48 -15.24 0.71
CA GLU A 165 9.39 -16.34 0.93
C GLU A 165 10.15 -16.71 -0.35
N ARG A 166 9.44 -16.80 -1.48
CA ARG A 166 10.08 -17.04 -2.77
C ARG A 166 11.04 -15.92 -3.13
N GLY A 167 10.69 -14.67 -2.86
CA GLY A 167 11.53 -13.51 -3.12
C GLY A 167 12.82 -13.54 -2.32
N GLY A 168 12.76 -13.84 -1.02
CA GLY A 168 13.93 -14.03 -0.20
C GLY A 168 14.82 -15.19 -0.70
N TYR A 169 14.19 -16.28 -1.12
CA TYR A 169 14.89 -17.42 -1.72
C TYR A 169 15.68 -17.02 -2.98
N LEU A 170 15.05 -16.29 -3.90
CA LEU A 170 15.69 -15.84 -5.15
C LEU A 170 16.90 -14.93 -4.87
N ALA A 171 16.79 -14.01 -3.91
CA ALA A 171 17.89 -13.14 -3.52
C ALA A 171 19.07 -13.94 -2.93
N GLY A 172 18.80 -14.89 -2.03
CA GLY A 172 19.82 -15.75 -1.45
C GLY A 172 20.50 -16.64 -2.49
N GLN A 173 19.74 -17.25 -3.37
CA GLN A 173 20.24 -18.06 -4.48
C GLN A 173 21.17 -17.25 -5.40
N GLN A 174 20.78 -16.03 -5.78
CA GLN A 174 21.59 -15.16 -6.62
C GLN A 174 22.93 -14.82 -5.97
N LEU A 175 22.95 -14.42 -4.69
CA LEU A 175 24.19 -14.09 -4.00
C LEU A 175 25.12 -15.32 -3.86
N ALA A 176 24.56 -16.49 -3.56
CA ALA A 176 25.33 -17.73 -3.49
C ALA A 176 25.93 -18.11 -4.85
N GLN A 177 25.14 -18.02 -5.93
CA GLN A 177 25.59 -18.30 -7.32
C GLN A 177 26.63 -17.28 -7.81
N ALA A 178 26.54 -16.02 -7.35
CA ALA A 178 27.53 -14.98 -7.63
C ALA A 178 28.84 -15.18 -6.85
N GLY A 179 28.95 -16.24 -6.03
CA GLY A 179 30.17 -16.61 -5.29
C GLY A 179 30.34 -15.91 -3.95
N CYS A 180 29.32 -15.18 -3.47
CA CYS A 180 29.37 -14.56 -2.14
C CYS A 180 29.48 -15.61 -1.03
N ARG A 181 30.27 -15.32 0.00
CA ARG A 181 30.49 -16.20 1.16
C ARG A 181 30.23 -15.52 2.50
N HIS A 182 30.52 -14.23 2.61
CA HIS A 182 30.21 -13.41 3.78
C HIS A 182 28.96 -12.59 3.50
N ILE A 183 27.80 -13.17 3.76
CA ILE A 183 26.52 -12.60 3.32
C ILE A 183 25.76 -12.01 4.51
N LEU A 184 25.27 -10.78 4.34
CA LEU A 184 24.48 -10.04 5.31
C LEU A 184 23.04 -9.86 4.81
N MET A 185 22.06 -10.15 5.65
CA MET A 185 20.69 -9.69 5.45
C MET A 185 20.42 -8.48 6.33
N LEU A 186 20.02 -7.36 5.69
CA LEU A 186 19.44 -6.21 6.36
C LEU A 186 17.93 -6.40 6.42
N ASN A 187 17.37 -6.57 7.62
CA ASN A 187 15.96 -6.88 7.80
C ASN A 187 15.33 -5.91 8.82
N VAL A 188 14.01 -5.94 8.91
CA VAL A 188 13.20 -5.23 9.91
C VAL A 188 12.70 -6.24 10.98
N PRO A 189 11.97 -5.81 12.03
CA PRO A 189 11.51 -6.72 13.08
C PRO A 189 10.69 -7.89 12.54
N ASP A 190 10.89 -9.06 13.11
CA ASP A 190 10.22 -10.32 12.75
C ASP A 190 8.72 -10.38 13.13
N SER A 191 8.23 -9.38 13.87
CA SER A 191 6.79 -9.18 14.04
C SER A 191 6.08 -8.92 12.70
N ILE A 192 6.81 -8.43 11.68
CA ILE A 192 6.30 -8.16 10.33
C ILE A 192 6.33 -9.45 9.50
N SER A 193 5.17 -9.87 8.96
CA SER A 193 5.04 -11.14 8.21
C SER A 193 5.97 -11.22 7.01
N SER A 194 6.04 -10.17 6.19
CA SER A 194 6.93 -10.11 5.02
C SER A 194 8.41 -10.22 5.42
N ALA A 195 8.82 -9.66 6.57
CA ALA A 195 10.19 -9.78 7.06
C ALA A 195 10.54 -11.22 7.44
N ARG A 196 9.63 -11.92 8.12
CA ARG A 196 9.80 -13.35 8.46
C ARG A 196 9.89 -14.23 7.22
N GLU A 197 8.99 -14.02 6.26
CA GLU A 197 8.93 -14.81 5.03
C GLU A 197 10.17 -14.58 4.16
N ARG A 198 10.59 -13.32 3.94
CA ARG A 198 11.82 -12.99 3.21
C ARG A 198 13.04 -13.62 3.87
N GLU A 199 13.13 -13.56 5.21
CA GLU A 199 14.22 -14.21 5.96
C GLU A 199 14.17 -15.73 5.82
N SER A 200 13.00 -16.36 5.93
CA SER A 200 12.82 -17.81 5.78
C SER A 200 13.34 -18.31 4.43
N GLY A 201 12.88 -17.68 3.34
CA GLY A 201 13.31 -18.03 2.00
C GLY A 201 14.81 -17.82 1.78
N PHE A 202 15.34 -16.68 2.26
CA PHE A 202 16.75 -16.34 2.15
C PHE A 202 17.65 -17.33 2.87
N ARG A 203 17.31 -17.68 4.11
CA ARG A 203 18.05 -18.70 4.88
C ARG A 203 17.99 -20.07 4.20
N ARG A 204 16.84 -20.45 3.65
CA ARG A 204 16.70 -21.73 2.93
C ARG A 204 17.65 -21.80 1.73
N ALA A 205 17.67 -20.75 0.88
CA ALA A 205 18.55 -20.71 -0.28
C ALA A 205 20.04 -20.80 0.10
N LEU A 206 20.45 -20.11 1.16
CA LEU A 206 21.83 -20.14 1.62
C LEU A 206 22.19 -21.46 2.30
N SER A 207 21.27 -22.09 3.04
CA SER A 207 21.46 -23.41 3.62
C SER A 207 21.69 -24.48 2.56
N GLU A 208 20.97 -24.41 1.44
CA GLU A 208 21.17 -25.30 0.28
C GLU A 208 22.56 -25.13 -0.37
N ALA A 209 23.17 -23.93 -0.21
CA ALA A 209 24.53 -23.61 -0.65
C ALA A 209 25.59 -23.79 0.47
N GLU A 210 25.23 -24.40 1.60
CA GLU A 210 26.07 -24.57 2.78
C GLU A 210 26.62 -23.27 3.38
N LEU A 211 25.84 -22.18 3.25
CA LEU A 211 26.15 -20.85 3.76
C LEU A 211 25.21 -20.47 4.91
N THR A 212 25.72 -19.63 5.82
CA THR A 212 24.92 -19.04 6.90
C THR A 212 25.01 -17.53 6.83
N PRO A 213 23.87 -16.81 6.67
CA PRO A 213 23.89 -15.36 6.62
C PRO A 213 24.08 -14.74 8.00
N HIS A 214 24.74 -13.61 8.04
CA HIS A 214 24.59 -12.67 9.14
C HIS A 214 23.25 -11.94 9.00
N LEU A 215 22.70 -11.50 10.13
CA LEU A 215 21.43 -10.79 10.18
C LEU A 215 21.59 -9.50 10.97
N LEU A 216 21.23 -8.39 10.36
CA LEU A 216 21.16 -7.08 11.01
C LEU A 216 19.74 -6.57 10.91
N ARG A 217 19.06 -6.40 12.05
CA ARG A 217 17.72 -5.82 12.12
C ARG A 217 17.80 -4.34 12.42
N THR A 218 16.99 -3.56 11.69
CA THR A 218 16.82 -2.11 11.84
C THR A 218 15.38 -1.78 12.19
N ALA A 219 15.14 -0.58 12.66
CA ALA A 219 13.77 -0.05 12.79
C ALA A 219 13.09 -0.01 11.40
N PRO A 220 11.75 -0.12 11.33
CA PRO A 220 11.02 0.19 10.11
C PRO A 220 11.39 1.58 9.61
N GLY A 221 11.68 1.71 8.31
CA GLY A 221 12.18 2.97 7.73
C GLY A 221 13.69 3.21 7.86
N GLY A 222 14.46 2.29 8.50
CA GLY A 222 15.93 2.34 8.47
C GLY A 222 16.60 3.44 9.28
N ALA A 223 15.87 4.14 10.17
CA ALA A 223 16.41 5.30 10.90
C ALA A 223 17.69 5.03 11.73
N ASP A 224 17.93 3.80 12.11
CA ASP A 224 19.09 3.34 12.87
C ASP A 224 20.10 2.55 12.02
N LEU A 225 19.92 2.49 10.69
CA LEU A 225 20.75 1.68 9.79
C LEU A 225 22.22 2.11 9.82
N GLU A 226 22.51 3.40 9.63
CA GLU A 226 23.87 3.90 9.50
C GLU A 226 24.75 3.53 10.72
N PRO A 227 24.36 3.84 11.97
CA PRO A 227 25.15 3.43 13.13
C PRO A 227 25.18 1.91 13.34
N ALA A 228 24.13 1.18 12.96
CA ALA A 228 24.07 -0.27 13.12
C ALA A 228 24.98 -0.97 12.10
N LEU A 229 24.90 -0.58 10.82
CA LEU A 229 25.76 -1.11 9.75
C LEU A 229 27.22 -0.73 10.00
N GLY A 230 27.49 0.50 10.48
CA GLY A 230 28.83 0.92 10.86
C GLY A 230 29.45 -0.01 11.90
N ARG A 231 28.77 -0.27 13.02
CA ARG A 231 29.22 -1.23 14.05
C ARG A 231 29.42 -2.63 13.51
N TYR A 232 28.53 -3.06 12.59
CA TYR A 232 28.65 -4.38 11.94
C TYR A 232 29.96 -4.47 11.14
N LEU A 233 30.22 -3.48 10.27
CA LEU A 233 31.43 -3.43 9.43
C LEU A 233 32.72 -3.38 10.27
N ASP A 234 32.71 -2.61 11.36
CA ASP A 234 33.86 -2.48 12.25
C ASP A 234 34.17 -3.81 13.00
N ARG A 235 33.13 -4.61 13.27
CA ARG A 235 33.28 -5.87 14.02
C ARG A 235 33.53 -7.09 13.14
N TYR A 236 32.86 -7.18 12.00
CA TYR A 236 32.83 -8.40 11.17
C TYR A 236 33.49 -8.21 9.80
N GLY A 237 33.91 -6.99 9.46
CA GLY A 237 34.41 -6.64 8.14
C GLY A 237 33.29 -6.42 7.10
N CYS A 238 33.71 -6.10 5.88
CA CYS A 238 32.77 -5.91 4.78
C CYS A 238 32.18 -7.24 4.31
N PRO A 239 30.87 -7.41 4.23
CA PRO A 239 30.27 -8.56 3.55
C PRO A 239 30.52 -8.45 2.05
N ASP A 240 30.54 -9.58 1.35
CA ASP A 240 30.65 -9.66 -0.11
C ASP A 240 29.29 -9.70 -0.81
N GLY A 241 28.20 -9.92 -0.04
CA GLY A 241 26.82 -9.87 -0.50
C GLY A 241 25.86 -9.35 0.56
N ILE A 242 24.94 -8.47 0.15
CA ILE A 242 23.89 -7.93 1.01
C ILE A 242 22.54 -8.14 0.33
N PHE A 243 21.57 -8.70 1.08
CA PHE A 243 20.17 -8.66 0.76
C PHE A 243 19.45 -7.72 1.73
N ALA A 244 18.83 -6.66 1.23
CA ALA A 244 18.07 -5.71 2.03
C ALA A 244 16.56 -5.99 1.93
N PHE A 245 15.86 -5.81 3.06
CA PHE A 245 14.41 -5.99 3.18
C PHE A 245 13.63 -5.20 2.12
N SER A 246 14.07 -4.00 1.78
CA SER A 246 13.43 -3.17 0.74
C SER A 246 14.47 -2.42 -0.07
N ASP A 247 14.06 -1.89 -1.22
CA ASP A 247 14.93 -1.05 -2.05
C ASP A 247 15.37 0.23 -1.33
N LEU A 248 14.50 0.84 -0.53
CA LEU A 248 14.89 2.02 0.25
C LEU A 248 15.99 1.66 1.26
N LEU A 249 15.85 0.55 1.97
CA LEU A 249 16.88 0.10 2.89
C LEU A 249 18.18 -0.27 2.16
N ALA A 250 18.08 -0.81 0.93
CA ALA A 250 19.25 -1.08 0.08
C ALA A 250 19.96 0.21 -0.35
N LEU A 251 19.21 1.24 -0.74
CA LEU A 251 19.76 2.53 -1.14
C LEU A 251 20.43 3.25 0.04
N ASP A 252 19.82 3.22 1.22
CA ASP A 252 20.43 3.77 2.44
C ASP A 252 21.72 3.03 2.79
N ALA A 253 21.72 1.69 2.69
CA ALA A 253 22.92 0.89 2.88
C ALA A 253 23.99 1.22 1.84
N ALA A 254 23.61 1.42 0.57
CA ALA A 254 24.55 1.82 -0.47
C ALA A 254 25.22 3.17 -0.17
N CYS A 255 24.45 4.15 0.33
CA CYS A 255 24.99 5.45 0.76
C CYS A 255 26.01 5.27 1.91
N CYS A 256 25.68 4.46 2.93
CA CYS A 256 26.58 4.18 4.06
C CYS A 256 27.87 3.48 3.62
N LEU A 257 27.77 2.50 2.70
CA LEU A 257 28.93 1.78 2.16
C LEU A 257 29.83 2.68 1.33
N GLN A 258 29.24 3.46 0.42
CA GLN A 258 29.98 4.42 -0.42
C GLN A 258 30.68 5.50 0.42
N GLY A 259 30.04 5.99 1.49
CA GLY A 259 30.64 6.91 2.45
C GLY A 259 31.90 6.36 3.15
N ARG A 260 32.06 5.02 3.17
CA ARG A 260 33.25 4.31 3.67
C ARG A 260 34.22 3.86 2.56
N GLY A 261 33.98 4.26 1.31
CA GLY A 261 34.80 3.90 0.16
C GLY A 261 34.58 2.47 -0.36
N ILE A 262 33.53 1.78 0.09
CA ILE A 262 33.17 0.43 -0.36
C ILE A 262 32.37 0.54 -1.66
N ARG A 263 32.81 -0.14 -2.71
CA ARG A 263 32.22 -0.06 -4.05
C ARG A 263 31.21 -1.15 -4.29
N ILE A 264 30.11 -0.82 -4.96
CA ILE A 264 29.07 -1.74 -5.37
C ILE A 264 29.07 -1.78 -6.91
N PRO A 265 29.20 -2.96 -7.55
CA PRO A 265 29.22 -4.32 -6.97
C PRO A 265 30.62 -4.86 -6.68
N GLN A 266 31.71 -4.10 -6.90
CA GLN A 266 33.09 -4.60 -6.92
C GLN A 266 33.52 -5.20 -5.57
N ASP A 267 33.20 -4.54 -4.47
CA ASP A 267 33.56 -4.96 -3.11
C ASP A 267 32.38 -5.69 -2.40
N VAL A 268 31.13 -5.31 -2.71
CA VAL A 268 29.92 -5.90 -2.14
C VAL A 268 28.77 -5.90 -3.17
N ARG A 269 28.14 -7.03 -3.37
CA ARG A 269 26.89 -7.13 -4.16
C ARG A 269 25.68 -6.78 -3.32
N LEU A 270 24.72 -6.09 -3.93
CA LEU A 270 23.54 -5.59 -3.23
C LEU A 270 22.26 -5.93 -3.98
N ILE A 271 21.30 -6.51 -3.26
CA ILE A 271 19.96 -6.84 -3.76
C ILE A 271 18.93 -6.22 -2.83
N GLY A 272 17.94 -5.52 -3.40
CA GLY A 272 16.79 -4.98 -2.72
C GLY A 272 15.53 -5.82 -2.91
N PHE A 273 14.39 -5.23 -2.57
CA PHE A 273 13.04 -5.77 -2.74
C PHE A 273 12.09 -4.62 -3.01
N ASP A 274 11.02 -4.81 -3.81
CA ASP A 274 9.96 -3.88 -4.22
C ASP A 274 10.10 -3.39 -5.66
N ASP A 275 11.29 -3.38 -6.24
CA ASP A 275 11.60 -2.88 -7.59
C ASP A 275 10.99 -1.48 -7.85
N ILE A 276 11.35 -0.52 -6.99
CA ILE A 276 10.91 0.87 -7.14
C ILE A 276 11.51 1.51 -8.40
N LEU A 277 12.66 1.01 -8.90
CA LEU A 277 13.30 1.51 -10.12
C LEU A 277 12.48 1.26 -11.39
N SER A 278 11.50 0.38 -11.35
CA SER A 278 10.53 0.23 -12.44
C SER A 278 9.65 1.48 -12.64
N HIS A 279 9.60 2.39 -11.64
CA HIS A 279 8.77 3.60 -11.63
C HIS A 279 9.57 4.90 -11.55
N ILE A 280 10.79 4.84 -11.01
CA ILE A 280 11.69 6.00 -10.88
C ILE A 280 13.05 5.69 -11.51
N ARG A 281 13.73 6.73 -12.01
CA ARG A 281 15.09 6.59 -12.54
C ARG A 281 16.08 7.14 -11.51
N LEU A 282 16.95 6.24 -11.02
CA LEU A 282 18.06 6.59 -10.14
C LEU A 282 19.38 6.26 -10.84
N PRO A 283 20.46 6.99 -10.55
CA PRO A 283 21.78 6.72 -11.11
C PRO A 283 22.46 5.48 -10.52
N PHE A 284 21.74 4.69 -9.73
CA PHE A 284 22.22 3.48 -9.07
C PHE A 284 21.36 2.28 -9.51
N PRO A 285 21.88 1.40 -10.39
CA PRO A 285 21.13 0.28 -10.96
C PRO A 285 21.02 -0.87 -9.97
N LEU A 286 20.09 -0.77 -9.03
CA LEU A 286 19.83 -1.75 -7.97
C LEU A 286 19.10 -2.98 -8.51
N SER A 287 19.67 -4.16 -8.32
CA SER A 287 18.97 -5.45 -8.48
C SER A 287 17.93 -5.59 -7.39
N SER A 288 16.73 -6.03 -7.74
CA SER A 288 15.61 -6.06 -6.81
C SER A 288 14.64 -7.21 -7.10
N VAL A 289 14.01 -7.74 -6.06
CA VAL A 289 12.87 -8.64 -6.21
C VAL A 289 11.65 -7.81 -6.60
N SER A 290 10.99 -8.23 -7.68
CA SER A 290 9.84 -7.57 -8.30
C SER A 290 8.63 -8.49 -8.36
N ALA A 291 7.44 -7.90 -8.49
CA ALA A 291 6.20 -8.59 -8.80
C ALA A 291 5.34 -7.76 -9.75
N ASP A 292 4.32 -8.36 -10.33
CA ASP A 292 3.32 -7.63 -11.11
C ASP A 292 2.43 -6.79 -10.20
N LYS A 293 2.77 -5.49 -10.09
CA LYS A 293 2.05 -4.50 -9.27
C LYS A 293 0.63 -4.23 -9.81
N THR A 294 0.42 -4.43 -11.12
CA THR A 294 -0.91 -4.29 -11.74
C THR A 294 -1.81 -5.44 -11.32
N LEU A 295 -1.28 -6.66 -11.32
CA LEU A 295 -1.99 -7.85 -10.84
C LEU A 295 -2.31 -7.73 -9.34
N GLU A 296 -1.36 -7.28 -8.51
CA GLU A 296 -1.61 -7.01 -7.09
C GLU A 296 -2.77 -6.04 -6.90
N THR A 297 -2.74 -4.92 -7.66
CA THR A 297 -3.79 -3.90 -7.60
C THR A 297 -5.15 -4.47 -7.97
N SER A 298 -5.25 -5.15 -9.12
CA SER A 298 -6.53 -5.69 -9.59
C SER A 298 -7.12 -6.70 -8.62
N LEU A 299 -6.31 -7.64 -8.13
CA LEU A 299 -6.77 -8.68 -7.19
C LEU A 299 -7.20 -8.10 -5.84
N ALA A 300 -6.48 -7.10 -5.31
CA ALA A 300 -6.87 -6.46 -4.06
C ALA A 300 -8.19 -5.67 -4.20
N VAL A 301 -8.36 -4.94 -5.31
CA VAL A 301 -9.58 -4.19 -5.61
C VAL A 301 -10.76 -5.13 -5.81
N ASP A 302 -10.63 -6.14 -6.67
CA ASP A 302 -11.71 -7.10 -6.95
C ASP A 302 -12.13 -7.84 -5.68
N ARG A 303 -11.17 -8.20 -4.85
CA ARG A 303 -11.43 -8.87 -3.58
C ARG A 303 -12.17 -7.97 -2.60
N LEU A 304 -11.76 -6.70 -2.45
CA LEU A 304 -12.46 -5.77 -1.59
C LEU A 304 -13.89 -5.52 -2.08
N LEU A 305 -14.09 -5.39 -3.39
CA LEU A 305 -15.43 -5.24 -3.96
C LEU A 305 -16.30 -6.47 -3.74
N ALA A 306 -15.74 -7.68 -3.81
CA ALA A 306 -16.44 -8.90 -3.46
C ALA A 306 -16.88 -8.91 -1.98
N CYS A 307 -15.97 -8.51 -1.06
CA CYS A 307 -16.30 -8.35 0.36
C CYS A 307 -17.44 -7.32 0.57
N ILE A 308 -17.39 -6.18 -0.13
CA ILE A 308 -18.44 -5.14 -0.07
C ILE A 308 -19.80 -5.68 -0.53
N ARG A 309 -19.82 -6.59 -1.52
CA ARG A 309 -21.05 -7.25 -1.99
C ARG A 309 -21.50 -8.39 -1.08
N GLY A 310 -20.76 -8.72 -0.01
CA GLY A 310 -21.06 -9.83 0.88
C GLY A 310 -20.73 -11.20 0.30
N GLU A 311 -19.91 -11.27 -0.73
CA GLU A 311 -19.46 -12.53 -1.34
C GLU A 311 -18.37 -13.18 -0.48
N ALA A 312 -18.55 -14.46 -0.14
CA ALA A 312 -17.54 -15.19 0.61
C ALA A 312 -16.27 -15.41 -0.25
N PRO A 313 -15.09 -15.11 0.26
CA PRO A 313 -13.86 -15.30 -0.51
C PRO A 313 -13.56 -16.78 -0.72
N GLN A 314 -13.25 -17.18 -1.96
CA GLN A 314 -12.85 -18.56 -2.29
C GLN A 314 -11.47 -18.92 -1.68
N GLN A 315 -10.58 -17.96 -1.53
CA GLN A 315 -9.27 -18.09 -0.89
C GLN A 315 -9.05 -16.95 0.08
N THR A 316 -8.54 -17.22 1.26
CA THR A 316 -8.26 -16.20 2.26
C THR A 316 -6.99 -15.43 1.90
N LEU A 317 -5.95 -16.11 1.45
CA LEU A 317 -4.66 -15.53 1.09
C LEU A 317 -4.36 -15.72 -0.41
N ILE A 318 -4.05 -14.63 -1.10
CA ILE A 318 -3.56 -14.64 -2.48
C ILE A 318 -2.09 -14.21 -2.47
N ARG A 319 -1.22 -15.03 -3.06
CA ARG A 319 0.21 -14.73 -3.23
C ARG A 319 0.49 -14.39 -4.69
N ILE A 320 1.07 -13.20 -4.92
CA ILE A 320 1.50 -12.74 -6.24
C ILE A 320 2.89 -13.32 -6.50
N PRO A 321 3.10 -14.02 -7.61
CA PRO A 321 4.42 -14.52 -7.98
C PRO A 321 5.45 -13.39 -8.10
N VAL A 322 6.68 -13.68 -7.65
CA VAL A 322 7.81 -12.76 -7.71
C VAL A 322 8.92 -13.26 -8.61
N HIS A 323 9.73 -12.35 -9.10
CA HIS A 323 10.94 -12.64 -9.87
C HIS A 323 12.06 -11.67 -9.45
N LEU A 324 13.29 -11.98 -9.83
CA LEU A 324 14.45 -11.14 -9.55
C LEU A 324 14.82 -10.34 -10.81
N GLU A 325 14.78 -9.01 -10.69
CA GLU A 325 15.30 -8.07 -11.68
C GLU A 325 16.77 -7.85 -11.44
N LEU A 326 17.62 -8.46 -12.27
CA LEU A 326 19.07 -8.31 -12.17
C LEU A 326 19.55 -7.02 -12.83
N ARG A 327 20.34 -6.27 -12.09
CA ARG A 327 21.02 -5.04 -12.51
C ARG A 327 22.46 -5.05 -12.03
N GLU A 328 23.22 -4.00 -12.30
CA GLU A 328 24.66 -3.94 -12.03
C GLU A 328 25.04 -4.18 -10.55
N SER A 329 24.16 -3.84 -9.60
CA SER A 329 24.49 -3.92 -8.16
C SER A 329 24.74 -5.35 -7.66
N SER A 330 24.37 -6.39 -8.42
CA SER A 330 24.57 -7.79 -8.01
C SER A 330 25.17 -8.70 -9.09
N LEU A 331 25.58 -8.13 -10.20
CA LEU A 331 26.25 -8.86 -11.29
C LEU A 331 27.76 -9.04 -11.05
#